data_a99cbd485c4c41aa94954f17547dd117
#
_entry.id   a99cbd485c4c41aa94954f17547dd117
#
_cell.length_a   1.000
_cell.length_b   1.000
_cell.length_c   1.000
_cell.angle_alpha   90.00
_cell.angle_beta   90.00
_cell.angle_gamma   90.00
#
_symmetry.space_group_name_H-M   'P 1'
#
loop_
_entity.id
_entity.type
_entity.pdbx_description
1 polymer ?
#
loop_
_entity_poly.entity_id
_entity_poly.type
_entity_poly.pdbx_seq_one_letter_code
_entity_poly.pdbx_strand_id
1 'polypeptide(L)'
;MRIVARLIALGGVLLTVAPAARAQYPQRREGFWIGFGLGYGSANISCDNCSSGARTGGVTAFLKLGGTPSRNVLIGGAINGWSHASGGATETMANVTGSVYFYPVAASGLFLTGGLGLSDYHVDTSPAVSGTGWGFTAGVGYDIRVGRNVSLTPVADFVYGGVGDLSVSGGGGTFATGWKQNVVDFGLGVTFH
;
A
#
# COMPACT_ATOMS: atom_id res chain seq x y z
N MET A 1 10.29 -21.63 21.54
CA MET A 1 9.17 -21.27 22.43
C MET A 1 9.21 -19.86 23.01
N ARG A 2 10.38 -19.25 23.38
CA ARG A 2 10.42 -17.91 23.99
C ARG A 2 10.12 -16.73 23.04
N ILE A 3 10.33 -16.87 21.73
CA ILE A 3 10.08 -15.82 20.71
C ILE A 3 8.58 -15.70 20.41
N VAL A 4 7.87 -16.82 20.30
CA VAL A 4 6.42 -16.86 20.04
C VAL A 4 5.63 -16.23 21.20
N ALA A 5 6.04 -16.46 22.44
CA ALA A 5 5.41 -15.85 23.61
C ALA A 5 5.57 -14.33 23.67
N ARG A 6 6.69 -13.79 23.17
CA ARG A 6 6.92 -12.33 23.10
C ARG A 6 6.10 -11.64 22.01
N LEU A 7 5.87 -12.29 20.88
CA LEU A 7 5.01 -11.77 19.80
C LEU A 7 3.52 -11.73 20.20
N ILE A 8 3.07 -12.73 20.95
CA ILE A 8 1.69 -12.77 21.49
C ILE A 8 1.49 -11.67 22.55
N ALA A 9 2.52 -11.41 23.39
CA ALA A 9 2.44 -10.34 24.38
C ALA A 9 2.42 -8.94 23.77
N LEU A 10 3.16 -8.69 22.66
CA LEU A 10 3.10 -7.42 21.93
C LEU A 10 1.74 -7.23 21.21
N GLY A 11 1.18 -8.27 20.64
CA GLY A 11 -0.15 -8.24 20.02
C GLY A 11 -1.28 -7.97 21.03
N GLY A 12 -1.15 -8.50 22.24
CA GLY A 12 -2.13 -8.29 23.32
C GLY A 12 -2.15 -6.85 23.86
N VAL A 13 -1.01 -6.17 23.90
CA VAL A 13 -0.92 -4.76 24.35
C VAL A 13 -1.54 -3.80 23.34
N LEU A 14 -1.41 -4.06 22.04
CA LEU A 14 -2.03 -3.24 20.97
C LEU A 14 -3.57 -3.32 20.98
N LEU A 15 -4.15 -4.44 21.39
CA LEU A 15 -5.62 -4.62 21.46
C LEU A 15 -6.28 -3.93 22.66
N THR A 16 -5.52 -3.65 23.73
CA THR A 16 -6.09 -3.02 24.95
C THR A 16 -6.11 -1.49 24.90
N VAL A 17 -5.38 -0.85 23.98
CA VAL A 17 -5.37 0.63 23.82
C VAL A 17 -6.55 1.14 22.98
N ALA A 18 -7.26 0.26 22.26
CA ALA A 18 -8.37 0.60 21.38
C ALA A 18 -9.64 1.23 22.04
N PRO A 19 -10.01 0.96 23.30
CA PRO A 19 -11.23 1.52 23.88
C PRO A 19 -11.14 2.98 24.31
N ALA A 20 -9.95 3.49 24.63
CA ALA A 20 -9.79 4.87 25.13
C ALA A 20 -9.93 5.96 24.04
N ALA A 21 -9.69 5.62 22.77
CA ALA A 21 -9.80 6.56 21.64
C ALA A 21 -11.26 6.80 21.17
N ARG A 22 -12.24 6.04 21.68
CA ARG A 22 -13.64 6.16 21.29
C ARG A 22 -14.35 7.41 21.82
N ALA A 23 -13.76 8.14 22.76
CA ALA A 23 -14.47 9.14 23.52
C ALA A 23 -14.46 10.55 22.90
N GLN A 24 -13.59 10.86 21.95
CA GLN A 24 -13.41 12.26 21.53
C GLN A 24 -14.09 12.66 20.22
N TYR A 25 -14.14 11.80 19.20
CA TYR A 25 -14.74 12.16 17.91
C TYR A 25 -15.47 10.96 17.27
N PRO A 26 -16.78 11.09 16.96
CA PRO A 26 -17.52 10.03 16.27
C PRO A 26 -17.00 9.84 14.85
N GLN A 27 -17.02 8.59 14.38
CA GLN A 27 -16.67 8.27 13.00
C GLN A 27 -17.73 8.84 12.05
N ARG A 28 -17.40 9.92 11.37
CA ARG A 28 -18.22 10.50 10.29
C ARG A 28 -17.47 10.36 8.98
N ARG A 29 -18.15 9.81 7.98
CA ARG A 29 -17.65 9.63 6.62
C ARG A 29 -18.72 10.13 5.68
N GLU A 30 -18.51 11.30 5.10
CA GLU A 30 -19.46 11.99 4.23
C GLU A 30 -18.69 12.80 3.19
N GLY A 31 -19.19 12.83 1.94
CA GLY A 31 -18.64 13.66 0.89
C GLY A 31 -17.27 13.18 0.36
N PHE A 32 -16.43 14.14 0.06
CA PHE A 32 -15.06 13.90 -0.42
C PHE A 32 -14.13 13.54 0.71
N TRP A 33 -13.18 12.65 0.43
CA TRP A 33 -12.12 12.29 1.35
C TRP A 33 -10.78 12.21 0.63
N ILE A 34 -9.70 12.46 1.35
CA ILE A 34 -8.32 12.34 0.90
C ILE A 34 -7.44 11.81 2.03
N GLY A 35 -6.52 10.92 1.71
CA GLY A 35 -5.53 10.40 2.65
C GLY A 35 -4.19 10.20 1.99
N PHE A 36 -3.13 10.38 2.74
CA PHE A 36 -1.75 10.15 2.30
C PHE A 36 -0.89 9.69 3.48
N GLY A 37 0.18 9.00 3.19
CA GLY A 37 1.07 8.49 4.22
C GLY A 37 2.36 7.92 3.69
N LEU A 38 3.20 7.52 4.63
CA LEU A 38 4.47 6.88 4.40
C LEU A 38 4.54 5.57 5.17
N GLY A 39 5.41 4.67 4.72
CA GLY A 39 5.58 3.38 5.34
C GLY A 39 6.91 2.72 4.98
N TYR A 40 6.98 1.46 5.32
CA TYR A 40 8.10 0.60 4.94
C TYR A 40 7.54 -0.74 4.47
N GLY A 41 8.04 -1.20 3.33
CA GLY A 41 7.56 -2.42 2.68
C GLY A 41 8.68 -3.34 2.26
N SER A 42 8.33 -4.60 2.12
CA SER A 42 9.19 -5.67 1.64
C SER A 42 8.72 -6.12 0.26
N ALA A 43 9.52 -5.85 -0.76
CA ALA A 43 9.26 -6.19 -2.15
C ALA A 43 9.83 -7.57 -2.51
N ASN A 44 9.16 -8.28 -3.40
CA ASN A 44 9.65 -9.47 -4.06
C ASN A 44 9.34 -9.42 -5.54
N ILE A 45 10.28 -9.89 -6.34
CA ILE A 45 10.23 -9.91 -7.80
C ILE A 45 10.38 -11.35 -8.29
N SER A 46 9.67 -11.67 -9.35
CA SER A 46 9.84 -12.89 -10.12
C SER A 46 9.66 -12.61 -11.61
N CYS A 47 10.37 -13.34 -12.46
CA CYS A 47 10.23 -13.28 -13.91
C CYS A 47 10.55 -14.66 -14.51
N ASP A 48 10.21 -14.86 -15.81
CA ASP A 48 10.35 -16.16 -16.45
C ASP A 48 11.82 -16.52 -16.73
N ASN A 49 12.67 -15.51 -16.89
CA ASN A 49 14.10 -15.65 -17.22
C ASN A 49 15.06 -15.14 -16.13
N CYS A 50 14.57 -14.96 -14.90
CA CYS A 50 15.41 -14.58 -13.75
C CYS A 50 15.23 -15.53 -12.57
N SER A 51 16.23 -15.61 -11.70
CA SER A 51 16.10 -16.28 -10.41
C SER A 51 15.32 -15.39 -9.46
N SER A 52 14.28 -15.91 -8.81
CA SER A 52 13.58 -15.19 -7.75
C SER A 52 14.56 -14.87 -6.62
N GLY A 53 14.69 -13.60 -6.32
CA GLY A 53 15.57 -13.10 -5.26
C GLY A 53 14.94 -13.14 -3.87
N ALA A 54 15.77 -12.84 -2.87
CA ALA A 54 15.27 -12.54 -1.53
C ALA A 54 14.44 -11.25 -1.55
N ARG A 55 13.51 -11.12 -0.59
CA ARG A 55 12.73 -9.88 -0.45
C ARG A 55 13.62 -8.70 -0.07
N THR A 56 13.37 -7.56 -0.70
CA THR A 56 14.11 -6.32 -0.49
C THR A 56 13.25 -5.32 0.26
N GLY A 57 13.78 -4.72 1.32
CA GLY A 57 13.11 -3.68 2.08
C GLY A 57 13.25 -2.31 1.43
N GLY A 58 12.20 -1.48 1.48
CA GLY A 58 12.22 -0.12 0.93
C GLY A 58 11.15 0.76 1.55
N VAL A 59 11.24 2.06 1.27
CA VAL A 59 10.27 3.05 1.72
C VAL A 59 9.02 2.96 0.87
N THR A 60 7.84 3.05 1.50
CA THR A 60 6.57 3.15 0.79
C THR A 60 5.89 4.49 1.01
N ALA A 61 5.10 4.91 0.03
CA ALA A 61 4.24 6.07 0.12
C ALA A 61 2.90 5.77 -0.53
N PHE A 62 1.83 6.34 0.00
CA PHE A 62 0.51 6.21 -0.62
C PHE A 62 -0.24 7.54 -0.64
N LEU A 63 -1.07 7.69 -1.67
CA LEU A 63 -2.08 8.74 -1.81
C LEU A 63 -3.39 8.08 -2.21
N LYS A 64 -4.48 8.44 -1.54
CA LYS A 64 -5.82 7.94 -1.82
C LYS A 64 -6.83 9.07 -1.75
N LEU A 65 -7.82 9.09 -2.62
CA LEU A 65 -8.86 10.12 -2.66
C LEU A 65 -10.13 9.59 -3.31
N GLY A 66 -11.28 10.15 -2.94
CA GLY A 66 -12.55 9.72 -3.51
C GLY A 66 -13.77 10.28 -2.84
N GLY A 67 -14.89 9.59 -2.99
CA GLY A 67 -16.19 9.92 -2.44
C GLY A 67 -16.72 8.85 -1.49
N THR A 68 -17.72 9.23 -0.70
CA THR A 68 -18.36 8.39 0.31
C THR A 68 -19.80 8.08 -0.08
N PRO A 69 -20.06 7.01 -0.87
CA PRO A 69 -21.43 6.62 -1.25
C PRO A 69 -22.29 6.21 -0.04
N SER A 70 -21.66 5.64 1.00
CA SER A 70 -22.36 5.29 2.23
C SER A 70 -21.39 5.34 3.43
N ARG A 71 -21.94 5.29 4.66
CA ARG A 71 -21.13 5.28 5.90
C ARG A 71 -20.18 4.08 6.03
N ASN A 72 -20.47 3.01 5.27
CA ASN A 72 -19.70 1.77 5.28
C ASN A 72 -18.81 1.61 4.04
N VAL A 73 -18.96 2.45 3.01
CA VAL A 73 -18.23 2.29 1.75
C VAL A 73 -17.69 3.61 1.27
N LEU A 74 -16.39 3.64 1.00
CA LEU A 74 -15.72 4.71 0.27
C LEU A 74 -15.23 4.15 -1.07
N ILE A 75 -15.31 4.94 -2.13
CA ILE A 75 -14.83 4.58 -3.47
C ILE A 75 -13.93 5.71 -3.96
N GLY A 76 -12.83 5.34 -4.60
CA GLY A 76 -11.92 6.34 -5.15
C GLY A 76 -10.75 5.76 -5.91
N GLY A 77 -9.73 6.58 -6.08
CA GLY A 77 -8.43 6.19 -6.61
C GLY A 77 -7.39 6.10 -5.52
N ALA A 78 -6.41 5.23 -5.73
CA ALA A 78 -5.23 5.14 -4.87
C ALA A 78 -3.95 5.00 -5.71
N ILE A 79 -2.87 5.58 -5.21
CA ILE A 79 -1.51 5.40 -5.71
C ILE A 79 -0.71 4.82 -4.55
N ASN A 80 -0.08 3.67 -4.77
CA ASN A 80 0.85 3.05 -3.84
C ASN A 80 2.22 2.98 -4.51
N GLY A 81 3.25 3.50 -3.87
CA GLY A 81 4.62 3.49 -4.33
C GLY A 81 5.56 2.80 -3.35
N TRP A 82 6.57 2.10 -3.87
CA TRP A 82 7.68 1.54 -3.12
C TRP A 82 8.99 1.95 -3.82
N SER A 83 10.01 2.25 -3.04
CA SER A 83 11.32 2.64 -3.59
C SER A 83 12.46 2.09 -2.74
N HIS A 84 13.52 1.64 -3.43
CA HIS A 84 14.76 1.16 -2.84
C HIS A 84 15.96 1.69 -3.64
N ALA A 85 16.91 2.29 -2.93
CA ALA A 85 18.16 2.77 -3.52
C ALA A 85 19.32 1.86 -3.11
N SER A 86 20.08 1.37 -4.07
CA SER A 86 21.25 0.50 -3.86
C SER A 86 22.24 0.66 -4.99
N GLY A 87 23.55 0.74 -4.67
CA GLY A 87 24.61 0.77 -5.68
C GLY A 87 24.56 1.94 -6.66
N GLY A 88 23.93 3.06 -6.30
CA GLY A 88 23.77 4.23 -7.17
C GLY A 88 22.57 4.14 -8.13
N ALA A 89 21.77 3.08 -8.07
CA ALA A 89 20.52 2.94 -8.79
C ALA A 89 19.32 3.02 -7.84
N THR A 90 18.20 3.55 -8.33
CA THR A 90 16.93 3.57 -7.61
C THR A 90 15.93 2.68 -8.33
N GLU A 91 15.38 1.72 -7.59
CA GLU A 91 14.31 0.85 -8.03
C GLU A 91 12.98 1.37 -7.48
N THR A 92 11.97 1.49 -8.34
CA THR A 92 10.65 2.01 -7.99
C THR A 92 9.57 1.08 -8.53
N MET A 93 8.59 0.80 -7.70
CA MET A 93 7.35 0.09 -8.03
C MET A 93 6.18 0.98 -7.69
N ALA A 94 5.21 1.13 -8.57
CA ALA A 94 4.02 1.93 -8.35
C ALA A 94 2.76 1.21 -8.85
N ASN A 95 1.67 1.34 -8.10
CA ASN A 95 0.34 0.93 -8.54
C ASN A 95 -0.61 2.12 -8.51
N VAL A 96 -1.40 2.28 -9.58
CA VAL A 96 -2.51 3.24 -9.65
C VAL A 96 -3.79 2.43 -9.79
N THR A 97 -4.67 2.48 -8.80
CA THR A 97 -5.85 1.62 -8.71
C THR A 97 -7.14 2.39 -8.49
N GLY A 98 -8.24 1.92 -9.10
CA GLY A 98 -9.58 2.20 -8.61
C GLY A 98 -9.84 1.32 -7.39
N SER A 99 -10.20 1.90 -6.26
CA SER A 99 -10.23 1.22 -4.97
C SER A 99 -11.54 1.42 -4.22
N VAL A 100 -11.93 0.39 -3.47
CA VAL A 100 -13.06 0.39 -2.55
C VAL A 100 -12.52 0.19 -1.13
N TYR A 101 -13.03 0.98 -0.18
CA TYR A 101 -12.75 0.86 1.25
C TYR A 101 -14.05 0.49 1.96
N PHE A 102 -14.07 -0.69 2.56
CA PHE A 102 -15.24 -1.22 3.24
C PHE A 102 -15.04 -1.20 4.75
N TYR A 103 -15.92 -0.53 5.45
CA TYR A 103 -15.99 -0.44 6.91
C TYR A 103 -17.08 -1.37 7.44
N PRO A 104 -16.74 -2.56 7.98
CA PRO A 104 -17.73 -3.53 8.44
C PRO A 104 -18.68 -2.96 9.52
N VAL A 105 -18.15 -2.08 10.34
CA VAL A 105 -18.90 -1.38 11.40
C VAL A 105 -18.75 0.12 11.21
N ALA A 106 -19.81 0.82 10.83
CA ALA A 106 -19.79 2.25 10.52
C ALA A 106 -19.28 3.13 11.69
N ALA A 107 -19.48 2.70 12.94
CA ALA A 107 -18.98 3.39 14.14
C ALA A 107 -17.51 3.06 14.46
N SER A 108 -16.87 2.12 13.75
CA SER A 108 -15.46 1.74 13.92
C SER A 108 -14.60 2.41 12.86
N GLY A 109 -13.30 2.57 13.17
CA GLY A 109 -12.28 2.99 12.21
C GLY A 109 -11.76 1.87 11.32
N LEU A 110 -12.05 0.60 11.63
CA LEU A 110 -11.55 -0.56 10.89
C LEU A 110 -12.12 -0.58 9.47
N PHE A 111 -11.24 -0.71 8.47
CA PHE A 111 -11.63 -0.93 7.09
C PHE A 111 -10.78 -2.01 6.40
N LEU A 112 -11.38 -2.62 5.39
CA LEU A 112 -10.73 -3.46 4.40
C LEU A 112 -10.69 -2.67 3.09
N THR A 113 -9.61 -2.81 2.33
CA THR A 113 -9.50 -2.18 1.01
C THR A 113 -9.16 -3.20 -0.05
N GLY A 114 -9.67 -2.95 -1.25
CA GLY A 114 -9.32 -3.67 -2.46
C GLY A 114 -9.40 -2.76 -3.67
N GLY A 115 -8.44 -2.89 -4.59
CA GLY A 115 -8.38 -2.08 -5.80
C GLY A 115 -7.74 -2.83 -6.96
N LEU A 116 -8.12 -2.44 -8.18
CA LEU A 116 -7.56 -2.94 -9.44
C LEU A 116 -7.12 -1.76 -10.31
N GLY A 117 -6.05 -1.94 -11.09
CA GLY A 117 -5.56 -0.90 -11.96
C GLY A 117 -4.26 -1.25 -12.67
N LEU A 118 -3.38 -0.26 -12.78
CA LEU A 118 -2.10 -0.37 -13.46
C LEU A 118 -0.97 -0.49 -12.46
N SER A 119 0.05 -1.26 -12.83
CA SER A 119 1.30 -1.41 -12.10
C SER A 119 2.46 -1.00 -12.99
N ASP A 120 3.40 -0.26 -12.44
CA ASP A 120 4.61 0.21 -13.10
C ASP A 120 5.84 -0.27 -12.34
N TYR A 121 6.88 -0.57 -13.10
CA TYR A 121 8.22 -0.89 -12.61
C TYR A 121 9.23 -0.01 -13.32
N HIS A 122 10.13 0.61 -12.57
CA HIS A 122 11.19 1.45 -13.10
C HIS A 122 12.49 1.29 -12.30
N VAL A 123 13.61 1.19 -13.03
CA VAL A 123 14.96 1.27 -12.46
C VAL A 123 15.68 2.41 -13.15
N ASP A 124 16.17 3.34 -12.34
CA ASP A 124 16.95 4.50 -12.80
C ASP A 124 18.43 4.09 -12.95
N THR A 125 18.70 3.47 -14.08
CA THR A 125 20.04 3.09 -14.53
C THR A 125 20.34 3.76 -15.88
N SER A 126 21.54 3.67 -16.38
CA SER A 126 21.89 4.17 -17.72
C SER A 126 22.37 3.01 -18.60
N PRO A 127 21.53 2.49 -19.52
CA PRO A 127 20.15 2.89 -19.85
C PRO A 127 19.12 2.44 -18.78
N ALA A 128 18.02 3.18 -18.67
CA ALA A 128 16.93 2.86 -17.73
C ALA A 128 16.12 1.64 -18.18
N VAL A 129 15.54 0.91 -17.23
CA VAL A 129 14.67 -0.25 -17.47
C VAL A 129 13.28 0.06 -16.92
N SER A 130 12.24 -0.20 -17.70
CA SER A 130 10.86 0.04 -17.25
C SER A 130 9.86 -0.91 -17.91
N GLY A 131 8.69 -1.01 -17.28
CA GLY A 131 7.54 -1.72 -17.82
C GLY A 131 6.28 -1.35 -17.08
N THR A 132 5.13 -1.52 -17.75
CA THR A 132 3.81 -1.22 -17.21
C THR A 132 2.86 -2.36 -17.52
N GLY A 133 2.04 -2.75 -16.55
CA GLY A 133 1.05 -3.80 -16.71
C GLY A 133 -0.14 -3.60 -15.78
N TRP A 134 -0.83 -4.69 -15.45
CA TRP A 134 -1.95 -4.63 -14.51
C TRP A 134 -1.50 -4.85 -13.08
N GLY A 135 -2.28 -4.35 -12.12
CA GLY A 135 -1.99 -4.57 -10.72
C GLY A 135 -3.23 -4.52 -9.84
N PHE A 136 -3.07 -5.03 -8.62
CA PHE A 136 -4.09 -4.90 -7.60
C PHE A 136 -3.48 -4.55 -6.24
N THR A 137 -4.30 -3.98 -5.38
CA THR A 137 -3.98 -3.72 -3.97
C THR A 137 -5.06 -4.33 -3.10
N ALA A 138 -4.68 -4.99 -2.02
CA ALA A 138 -5.58 -5.47 -0.98
C ALA A 138 -4.98 -5.14 0.39
N GLY A 139 -5.79 -4.69 1.34
CA GLY A 139 -5.25 -4.29 2.63
C GLY A 139 -6.28 -4.11 3.71
N VAL A 140 -5.77 -3.74 4.88
CA VAL A 140 -6.53 -3.42 6.07
C VAL A 140 -5.96 -2.16 6.72
N GLY A 141 -6.81 -1.33 7.28
CA GLY A 141 -6.38 -0.17 8.02
C GLY A 141 -7.36 0.21 9.12
N TYR A 142 -6.98 1.19 9.90
CA TYR A 142 -7.80 1.69 10.98
C TYR A 142 -7.74 3.21 11.09
N ASP A 143 -8.88 3.90 10.99
CA ASP A 143 -8.99 5.34 11.17
C ASP A 143 -9.10 5.68 12.66
N ILE A 144 -8.00 6.11 13.25
CA ILE A 144 -7.97 6.67 14.61
C ILE A 144 -8.37 8.14 14.52
N ARG A 145 -9.59 8.47 14.90
CA ARG A 145 -10.11 9.82 14.79
C ARG A 145 -9.41 10.75 15.80
N VAL A 146 -8.59 11.67 15.30
CA VAL A 146 -7.83 12.66 16.12
C VAL A 146 -8.42 14.05 16.06
N GLY A 147 -9.36 14.31 15.14
CA GLY A 147 -10.08 15.56 14.97
C GLY A 147 -11.47 15.35 14.38
N ARG A 148 -12.21 16.45 14.17
CA ARG A 148 -13.58 16.38 13.59
C ARG A 148 -13.59 15.71 12.23
N ASN A 149 -12.62 16.03 11.37
CA ASN A 149 -12.52 15.54 9.99
C ASN A 149 -11.15 14.90 9.70
N VAL A 150 -10.34 14.59 10.73
CA VAL A 150 -8.97 14.08 10.58
C VAL A 150 -8.81 12.80 11.34
N SER A 151 -8.23 11.81 10.68
CA SER A 151 -7.84 10.52 11.26
C SER A 151 -6.36 10.27 11.06
N LEU A 152 -5.70 9.69 12.06
CA LEU A 152 -4.42 9.01 11.90
C LEU A 152 -4.74 7.58 11.45
N THR A 153 -4.12 7.14 10.36
CA THR A 153 -4.54 5.91 9.67
C THR A 153 -3.35 4.96 9.49
N PRO A 154 -3.10 4.04 10.44
CA PRO A 154 -2.24 2.89 10.19
C PRO A 154 -2.87 1.98 9.14
N VAL A 155 -2.03 1.47 8.22
CA VAL A 155 -2.42 0.54 7.14
C VAL A 155 -1.45 -0.62 7.05
N ALA A 156 -1.92 -1.75 6.58
CA ALA A 156 -1.12 -2.88 6.14
C ALA A 156 -1.66 -3.31 4.77
N ASP A 157 -0.83 -3.20 3.74
CA ASP A 157 -1.24 -3.42 2.36
C ASP A 157 -0.39 -4.53 1.70
N PHE A 158 -1.03 -5.26 0.80
CA PHE A 158 -0.41 -6.14 -0.18
C PHE A 158 -0.67 -5.55 -1.56
N VAL A 159 0.41 -5.19 -2.24
CA VAL A 159 0.40 -4.61 -3.58
C VAL A 159 1.00 -5.63 -4.54
N TYR A 160 0.32 -5.91 -5.64
CA TYR A 160 0.77 -6.84 -6.67
C TYR A 160 0.76 -6.17 -8.05
N GLY A 161 1.77 -6.48 -8.88
CA GLY A 161 1.87 -6.07 -10.27
C GLY A 161 2.30 -7.20 -11.18
N GLY A 162 1.51 -7.43 -12.23
CA GLY A 162 1.90 -8.24 -13.39
C GLY A 162 2.31 -7.32 -14.53
N VAL A 163 3.56 -6.90 -14.54
CA VAL A 163 4.08 -5.87 -15.45
C VAL A 163 4.32 -6.42 -16.86
N GLY A 164 4.59 -7.74 -16.96
CA GLY A 164 4.87 -8.37 -18.26
C GLY A 164 6.34 -8.21 -18.66
N ASP A 165 6.59 -7.71 -19.86
CA ASP A 165 7.95 -7.58 -20.37
C ASP A 165 8.55 -6.21 -20.03
N LEU A 166 9.78 -6.21 -19.51
CA LEU A 166 10.54 -5.01 -19.24
C LEU A 166 11.40 -4.64 -20.45
N SER A 167 11.40 -3.35 -20.78
CA SER A 167 12.15 -2.79 -21.89
C SER A 167 13.29 -1.90 -21.42
N VAL A 168 14.38 -1.92 -22.18
CA VAL A 168 15.53 -1.02 -21.98
C VAL A 168 15.32 0.25 -22.79
N SER A 169 15.45 1.41 -22.17
CA SER A 169 15.31 2.71 -22.82
C SER A 169 16.35 2.89 -23.95
N GLY A 170 15.95 3.58 -25.03
CA GLY A 170 16.83 3.84 -26.18
C GLY A 170 16.95 2.70 -27.18
N GLY A 171 16.01 1.74 -27.19
CA GLY A 171 15.95 0.66 -28.18
C GLY A 171 16.83 -0.55 -27.84
N GLY A 172 17.20 -0.72 -26.57
CA GLY A 172 18.05 -1.81 -26.08
C GLY A 172 17.39 -3.19 -26.00
N GLY A 173 16.13 -3.34 -26.45
CA GLY A 173 15.39 -4.61 -26.46
C GLY A 173 14.73 -4.94 -25.13
N THR A 174 14.29 -6.21 -24.98
CA THR A 174 13.63 -6.72 -23.77
C THR A 174 14.68 -7.13 -22.74
N PHE A 175 14.58 -6.58 -21.54
CA PHE A 175 15.44 -6.90 -20.39
C PHE A 175 15.01 -8.18 -19.69
N ALA A 176 13.72 -8.31 -19.40
CA ALA A 176 13.13 -9.46 -18.73
C ALA A 176 11.72 -9.70 -19.26
N THR A 177 11.27 -10.97 -19.23
CA THR A 177 9.94 -11.39 -19.66
C THR A 177 9.12 -11.91 -18.49
N GLY A 178 7.80 -11.69 -18.53
CA GLY A 178 6.88 -12.18 -17.53
C GLY A 178 7.12 -11.62 -16.12
N TRP A 179 7.50 -10.35 -16.02
CA TRP A 179 7.81 -9.68 -14.76
C TRP A 179 6.61 -9.55 -13.85
N LYS A 180 6.75 -10.03 -12.64
CA LYS A 180 5.77 -9.95 -11.56
C LYS A 180 6.43 -9.41 -10.32
N GLN A 181 5.74 -8.51 -9.64
CA GLN A 181 6.23 -7.86 -8.42
C GLN A 181 5.16 -7.88 -7.33
N ASN A 182 5.57 -7.95 -6.09
CA ASN A 182 4.68 -7.76 -4.96
C ASN A 182 5.37 -7.07 -3.80
N VAL A 183 4.63 -6.25 -3.09
CA VAL A 183 5.08 -5.53 -1.89
C VAL A 183 4.11 -5.83 -0.75
N VAL A 184 4.63 -6.21 0.40
CA VAL A 184 3.90 -6.19 1.67
C VAL A 184 4.41 -5.01 2.45
N ASP A 185 3.55 -4.08 2.82
CA ASP A 185 3.94 -2.88 3.53
C ASP A 185 3.11 -2.60 4.78
N PHE A 186 3.69 -1.79 5.65
CA PHE A 186 3.05 -1.19 6.81
C PHE A 186 3.29 0.31 6.76
N GLY A 187 2.22 1.07 6.79
CA GLY A 187 2.26 2.52 6.67
C GLY A 187 1.47 3.23 7.76
N LEU A 188 1.77 4.51 7.91
CA LEU A 188 1.03 5.44 8.73
C LEU A 188 0.72 6.68 7.91
N GLY A 189 -0.54 7.05 7.89
CA GLY A 189 -1.01 8.20 7.15
C GLY A 189 -1.98 9.07 7.91
N VAL A 190 -2.40 10.13 7.24
CA VAL A 190 -3.47 11.02 7.68
C VAL A 190 -4.59 10.96 6.65
N THR A 191 -5.83 10.81 7.12
CA THR A 191 -7.02 10.81 6.27
C THR A 191 -7.95 11.92 6.71
N PHE A 192 -8.40 12.72 5.75
CA PHE A 192 -9.40 13.79 5.90
C PHE A 192 -10.73 13.31 5.30
N HIS A 193 -11.82 13.51 6.05
CA HIS A 193 -13.19 13.11 5.64
C HIS A 193 -14.12 14.32 5.64
#